data_2c0c97fbf85e9b34f1238209ba00d46e
#
_entry.id   2c0c97fbf85e9b34f1238209ba00d46e
#
_cell.length_a   1.000
_cell.length_b   1.000
_cell.length_c   1.000
_cell.angle_alpha   90.00
_cell.angle_beta   90.00
_cell.angle_gamma   90.00
#
_symmetry.space_group_name_H-M   'P 1'
#
loop_
_entity.id
_entity.type
_entity.pdbx_description
1 polymer ?
#
loop_
_entity_poly.entity_id
_entity_poly.type
_entity_poly.pdbx_seq_one_letter_code
_entity_poly.pdbx_strand_id
1 'polypeptide(L)'
;NGYGLSDMIGNVWEWTEDWYILPEAQLRKSGKRPCCVVANPRGGTLRESLDREGGVPIGRKVLKGGSHLCAANYCQRYRPAARHPQTIESATSHIGFRCVVRVADADVVPVANIQA
;
A
#
# COMPACT_ATOMS: atom_id res chain seq x y z
N ASN A 1 -13.84 -11.74 -0.98
CA ASN A 1 -13.48 -12.12 0.37
C ASN A 1 -14.64 -11.88 1.32
N GLY A 2 -14.48 -12.23 2.62
CA GLY A 2 -15.55 -12.08 3.62
C GLY A 2 -16.01 -10.63 3.89
N TYR A 3 -15.33 -9.63 3.33
CA TYR A 3 -15.67 -8.21 3.44
C TYR A 3 -16.34 -7.65 2.19
N GLY A 4 -16.69 -8.49 1.21
CA GLY A 4 -17.26 -8.04 -0.07
C GLY A 4 -16.32 -7.23 -0.95
N LEU A 5 -15.01 -7.26 -0.68
CA LEU A 5 -14.02 -6.54 -1.47
C LEU A 5 -13.51 -7.41 -2.62
N SER A 6 -13.58 -6.92 -3.84
CA SER A 6 -13.04 -7.55 -5.05
C SER A 6 -11.65 -6.99 -5.37
N ASP A 7 -10.86 -7.78 -6.11
CA ASP A 7 -9.58 -7.38 -6.71
C ASP A 7 -8.55 -6.81 -5.70
N MET A 8 -8.52 -7.36 -4.48
CA MET A 8 -7.50 -6.99 -3.49
C MET A 8 -6.08 -7.43 -3.88
N ILE A 9 -5.97 -8.34 -4.84
CA ILE A 9 -4.74 -8.86 -5.39
C ILE A 9 -4.89 -8.91 -6.92
N GLY A 10 -3.92 -8.32 -7.62
CA GLY A 10 -3.95 -8.22 -9.08
C GLY A 10 -4.77 -7.03 -9.58
N ASN A 11 -5.25 -7.12 -10.80
CA ASN A 11 -5.95 -6.07 -11.54
C ASN A 11 -5.11 -4.80 -11.70
N VAL A 12 -5.14 -3.87 -10.74
CA VAL A 12 -4.28 -2.69 -10.69
C VAL A 12 -3.58 -2.56 -9.34
N TRP A 13 -2.41 -1.94 -9.34
CA TRP A 13 -1.79 -1.49 -8.11
C TRP A 13 -2.69 -0.50 -7.40
N GLU A 14 -2.70 -0.53 -6.08
CA GLU A 14 -3.47 0.41 -5.28
C GLU A 14 -2.56 1.29 -4.42
N TRP A 15 -2.81 2.59 -4.49
CA TRP A 15 -2.20 3.56 -3.60
C TRP A 15 -2.61 3.30 -2.15
N THR A 16 -1.64 3.45 -1.24
CA THR A 16 -1.91 3.50 0.20
C THR A 16 -1.52 4.87 0.76
N GLU A 17 -1.97 5.17 1.98
CA GLU A 17 -1.58 6.40 2.67
C GLU A 17 -0.13 6.37 3.18
N ASP A 18 0.48 5.19 3.26
CA ASP A 18 1.82 5.02 3.81
C ASP A 18 2.90 5.66 2.93
N TRP A 19 3.76 6.46 3.54
CA TRP A 19 5.03 6.86 2.94
C TRP A 19 5.97 5.65 2.92
N TYR A 20 6.63 5.46 1.78
CA TYR A 20 7.55 4.33 1.62
C TYR A 20 8.79 4.50 2.50
N ILE A 21 9.18 3.44 3.16
CA ILE A 21 10.46 3.31 3.87
C ILE A 21 11.01 1.93 3.60
N LEU A 22 12.32 1.83 3.44
CA LEU A 22 13.00 0.55 3.29
C LEU A 22 12.71 -0.36 4.49
N PRO A 23 12.47 -1.67 4.28
CA PRO A 23 12.18 -2.60 5.37
C PRO A 23 13.23 -2.59 6.48
N GLU A 24 14.51 -2.50 6.13
CA GLU A 24 15.62 -2.45 7.07
C GLU A 24 15.59 -1.19 7.94
N ALA A 25 15.21 -0.05 7.37
CA ALA A 25 15.06 1.20 8.11
C ALA A 25 13.85 1.16 9.05
N GLN A 26 12.77 0.50 8.64
CA GLN A 26 11.59 0.31 9.48
C GLN A 26 11.90 -0.57 10.69
N LEU A 27 12.65 -1.65 10.50
CA LEU A 27 13.09 -2.53 11.57
C LEU A 27 14.01 -1.82 12.58
N ARG A 28 14.94 -0.99 12.11
CA ARG A 28 15.80 -0.18 12.98
C ARG A 28 14.99 0.78 13.87
N LYS A 29 13.98 1.42 13.31
CA LYS A 29 13.07 2.31 14.07
C LYS A 29 12.32 1.58 15.17
N SER A 30 11.90 0.36 14.93
CA SER A 30 11.16 -0.43 15.91
C SER A 30 12.02 -0.97 17.06
N GLY A 31 13.36 -0.83 16.97
CA GLY A 31 14.30 -1.40 17.94
C GLY A 31 14.30 -2.92 17.99
N LYS A 32 13.69 -3.58 17.01
CA LYS A 32 13.50 -5.03 16.95
C LYS A 32 14.49 -5.68 15.99
N ARG A 33 14.86 -6.94 16.27
CA ARG A 33 15.65 -7.75 15.36
C ARG A 33 14.87 -8.06 14.08
N PRO A 34 15.56 -8.31 12.93
CA PRO A 34 14.90 -8.57 11.64
C PRO A 34 13.89 -9.71 11.64
N CYS A 35 13.99 -10.66 12.57
CA CYS A 35 13.09 -11.80 12.70
C CYS A 35 11.77 -11.50 13.43
N CYS A 36 11.59 -10.27 13.94
CA CYS A 36 10.44 -9.96 14.78
C CYS A 36 9.35 -9.26 13.97
N VAL A 37 8.10 -9.66 14.22
CA VAL A 37 6.93 -8.96 13.69
C VAL A 37 6.84 -7.57 14.31
N VAL A 38 6.75 -6.56 13.48
CA VAL A 38 6.53 -5.18 13.93
C VAL A 38 5.08 -5.03 14.35
N ALA A 39 4.85 -4.77 15.64
CA ALA A 39 3.51 -4.48 16.13
C ALA A 39 3.07 -3.10 15.60
N ASN A 40 1.83 -3.02 15.05
CA ASN A 40 1.28 -1.79 14.49
C ASN A 40 2.24 -1.10 13.51
N PRO A 41 2.58 -1.76 12.39
CA PRO A 41 3.51 -1.19 11.41
C PRO A 41 2.94 0.10 10.84
N ARG A 42 3.68 1.19 10.99
CA ARG A 42 3.38 2.47 10.36
C ARG A 42 4.35 2.69 9.21
N GLY A 43 3.91 3.40 8.19
CA GLY A 43 4.77 3.85 7.10
C GLY A 43 5.88 4.79 7.57
N GLY A 44 6.73 5.20 6.67
CA GLY A 44 7.74 6.22 6.92
C GLY A 44 7.13 7.63 7.02
N THR A 45 8.01 8.60 7.04
CA THR A 45 7.67 10.01 6.85
C THR A 45 7.92 10.42 5.39
N LEU A 46 7.36 11.54 4.95
CA LEU A 46 7.66 12.11 3.63
C LEU A 46 9.18 12.21 3.41
N ARG A 47 9.92 12.73 4.38
CA ARG A 47 11.38 12.92 4.28
C ARG A 47 12.15 11.62 4.05
N GLU A 48 11.71 10.53 4.67
CA GLU A 48 12.33 9.21 4.53
C GLU A 48 11.98 8.53 3.21
N SER A 49 10.86 8.93 2.63
CA SER A 49 10.37 8.37 1.37
C SER A 49 10.97 9.03 0.13
N LEU A 50 11.70 10.14 0.28
CA LEU A 50 12.21 10.92 -0.84
C LEU A 50 13.09 10.08 -1.76
N ASP A 51 12.75 10.07 -3.03
CA ASP A 51 13.61 9.63 -4.11
C ASP A 51 14.57 10.78 -4.46
N ARG A 52 15.86 10.50 -4.42
CA ARG A 52 16.90 11.49 -4.68
C ARG A 52 17.68 11.23 -5.95
N GLU A 53 17.37 10.12 -6.64
CA GLU A 53 18.11 9.72 -7.85
C GLU A 53 17.78 10.61 -9.06
N GLY A 54 16.62 11.23 -9.09
CA GLY A 54 16.14 12.09 -10.20
C GLY A 54 16.50 13.57 -10.10
N GLY A 55 17.35 14.00 -9.15
CA GLY A 55 17.74 15.41 -8.97
C GLY A 55 16.74 16.23 -8.14
N VAL A 56 15.46 16.14 -8.37
CA VAL A 56 14.40 16.75 -7.53
C VAL A 56 13.86 15.70 -6.56
N PRO A 57 13.92 15.95 -5.24
CA PRO A 57 13.44 14.98 -4.27
C PRO A 57 11.91 14.85 -4.32
N ILE A 58 11.41 13.72 -4.76
CA ILE A 58 9.97 13.43 -4.85
C ILE A 58 9.60 12.36 -3.81
N GLY A 59 8.51 12.61 -3.05
CA GLY A 59 7.99 11.66 -2.09
C GLY A 59 7.44 10.41 -2.75
N ARG A 60 7.66 9.24 -2.13
CA ARG A 60 7.13 7.95 -2.61
C ARG A 60 6.12 7.39 -1.64
N LYS A 61 4.97 7.01 -2.15
CA LYS A 61 3.95 6.24 -1.43
C LYS A 61 4.13 4.75 -1.69
N VAL A 62 3.51 3.94 -0.84
CA VAL A 62 3.47 2.49 -1.00
C VAL A 62 2.33 2.11 -1.92
N LEU A 63 2.62 1.29 -2.93
CA LEU A 63 1.63 0.55 -3.71
C LEU A 63 1.51 -0.88 -3.18
N LYS A 64 0.30 -1.42 -3.25
CA LYS A 64 -0.06 -2.78 -2.82
C LYS A 64 -0.84 -3.51 -3.91
N GLY A 65 -0.94 -4.83 -3.76
CA GLY A 65 -1.82 -5.71 -4.53
C GLY A 65 -1.23 -6.27 -5.82
N GLY A 66 -0.25 -5.61 -6.43
CA GLY A 66 0.19 -5.97 -7.79
C GLY A 66 -0.80 -5.55 -8.86
N SER A 67 -0.50 -5.83 -10.11
CA SER A 67 -1.38 -5.52 -11.24
C SER A 67 -1.47 -6.70 -12.22
N HIS A 68 -2.33 -6.60 -13.21
CA HIS A 68 -2.42 -7.56 -14.32
C HIS A 68 -1.10 -7.75 -15.08
N LEU A 69 -0.15 -6.83 -14.94
CA LEU A 69 1.20 -6.95 -15.51
C LEU A 69 2.14 -7.81 -14.66
N CYS A 70 1.72 -8.25 -13.48
CA CYS A 70 2.52 -9.07 -12.57
C CYS A 70 2.26 -10.56 -12.84
N ALA A 71 3.10 -11.20 -13.63
CA ALA A 71 3.02 -12.64 -13.84
C ALA A 71 3.71 -13.43 -12.71
N ALA A 72 3.11 -14.53 -12.29
CA ALA A 72 3.54 -15.33 -11.14
C ALA A 72 4.96 -15.91 -11.27
N ASN A 73 5.43 -16.11 -12.49
CA ASN A 73 6.74 -16.69 -12.78
C ASN A 73 7.93 -15.72 -12.61
N TYR A 74 7.69 -14.41 -12.63
CA TYR A 74 8.76 -13.41 -12.48
C TYR A 74 8.45 -12.27 -11.51
N CYS A 75 7.18 -12.08 -11.14
CA CYS A 75 6.77 -10.97 -10.27
C CYS A 75 5.94 -11.50 -9.09
N GLN A 76 6.49 -11.39 -7.88
CA GLN A 76 5.79 -11.79 -6.66
C GLN A 76 5.21 -10.59 -5.88
N ARG A 77 5.06 -9.45 -6.54
CA ARG A 77 4.61 -8.20 -5.92
C ARG A 77 3.13 -8.19 -5.55
N TYR A 78 2.35 -9.16 -6.04
CA TYR A 78 0.96 -9.42 -5.64
C TYR A 78 0.82 -9.99 -4.22
N ARG A 79 1.91 -10.48 -3.62
CA ARG A 79 1.87 -11.04 -2.26
C ARG A 79 1.49 -9.97 -1.24
N PRO A 80 0.69 -10.32 -0.20
CA PRO A 80 0.25 -9.34 0.81
C PRO A 80 1.39 -8.60 1.51
N ALA A 81 2.55 -9.26 1.68
CA ALA A 81 3.73 -8.64 2.29
C ALA A 81 4.47 -7.67 1.35
N ALA A 82 4.27 -7.77 0.02
CA ALA A 82 4.97 -6.94 -0.94
C ALA A 82 4.57 -5.46 -0.81
N ARG A 83 5.56 -4.58 -0.89
CA ARG A 83 5.42 -3.12 -0.87
C ARG A 83 6.26 -2.56 -2.02
N HIS A 84 5.65 -1.76 -2.86
CA HIS A 84 6.34 -1.15 -4.00
C HIS A 84 6.37 0.36 -3.83
N PRO A 85 7.55 1.00 -3.94
CA PRO A 85 7.63 2.46 -3.93
C PRO A 85 7.17 3.04 -5.26
N GLN A 86 6.38 4.11 -5.19
CA GLN A 86 5.99 4.87 -6.37
C GLN A 86 5.98 6.35 -6.04
N THR A 87 6.56 7.17 -6.92
CA THR A 87 6.54 8.62 -6.76
C THR A 87 5.11 9.17 -6.87
N ILE A 88 4.77 10.13 -6.02
CA ILE A 88 3.40 10.66 -5.93
C ILE A 88 2.94 11.41 -7.20
N GLU A 89 3.86 11.78 -8.06
CA GLU A 89 3.59 12.46 -9.34
C GLU A 89 3.37 11.49 -10.50
N SER A 90 3.40 10.17 -10.23
CA SER A 90 3.24 9.15 -11.27
C SER A 90 1.78 8.79 -11.49
N ALA A 91 1.40 8.70 -12.75
CA ALA A 91 0.12 8.14 -13.19
C ALA A 91 0.36 7.13 -14.29
N THR A 92 -0.23 5.94 -14.15
CA THR A 92 -0.15 4.87 -15.16
C THR A 92 -1.48 4.13 -15.22
N SER A 93 -1.74 3.43 -16.34
CA SER A 93 -3.00 2.70 -16.56
C SER A 93 -3.24 1.53 -15.61
N HIS A 94 -2.22 1.09 -14.88
CA HIS A 94 -2.27 -0.06 -13.97
C HIS A 94 -2.10 0.33 -12.50
N ILE A 95 -2.34 1.60 -12.16
CA ILE A 95 -2.37 2.11 -10.78
C ILE A 95 -3.72 2.78 -10.54
N GLY A 96 -4.36 2.42 -9.45
CA GLY A 96 -5.62 2.99 -9.00
C GLY A 96 -5.62 3.23 -7.50
N PHE A 97 -6.78 3.49 -6.95
CA PHE A 97 -6.99 3.68 -5.52
C PHE A 97 -8.41 3.26 -5.12
N ARG A 98 -8.59 2.97 -3.86
CA ARG A 98 -9.92 2.86 -3.25
C ARG A 98 -9.97 3.70 -1.98
N CYS A 99 -11.10 4.36 -1.77
CA CYS A 99 -11.31 5.19 -0.59
C CYS A 99 -11.83 4.36 0.57
N VAL A 100 -11.43 4.73 1.78
CA VAL A 100 -11.99 4.22 3.02
C VAL A 100 -12.71 5.37 3.73
N VAL A 101 -13.99 5.20 3.99
CA VAL A 101 -14.77 6.12 4.81
C VAL A 101 -14.83 5.55 6.22
N ARG A 102 -14.39 6.33 7.20
CA ARG A 102 -14.59 6.00 8.62
C ARG A 102 -15.92 6.57 9.03
N VAL A 103 -16.88 5.69 9.28
CA VAL A 103 -18.18 6.06 9.86
C VAL A 103 -18.01 6.07 11.37
N ALA A 104 -18.47 7.12 12.06
CA ALA A 104 -18.54 7.11 13.51
C ALA A 104 -19.51 5.98 13.95
N ASP A 105 -19.25 5.35 15.09
CA ASP A 105 -19.95 4.14 15.55
C ASP A 105 -21.49 4.25 15.63
N ALA A 106 -22.05 5.44 15.54
CA ALA A 106 -23.50 5.70 15.54
C ALA A 106 -24.19 5.54 14.17
N ASP A 107 -23.41 5.49 13.07
CA ASP A 107 -23.93 5.55 11.70
C ASP A 107 -23.64 4.27 10.88
N VAL A 108 -23.41 3.15 11.53
CA VAL A 108 -23.18 1.88 10.82
C VAL A 108 -24.48 1.38 10.22
N VAL A 109 -24.76 1.81 9.00
CA VAL A 109 -25.84 1.21 8.20
C VAL A 109 -25.37 -0.18 7.76
N PRO A 110 -26.10 -1.26 8.08
CA PRO A 110 -25.74 -2.59 7.62
C PRO A 110 -25.75 -2.66 6.08
N VAL A 111 -24.68 -3.19 5.50
CA VAL A 111 -24.42 -3.30 4.05
C VAL A 111 -25.48 -4.14 3.29
N ALA A 112 -26.49 -4.66 3.96
CA ALA A 112 -27.49 -5.56 3.40
C ALA A 112 -28.43 -4.92 2.34
N ASN A 113 -28.39 -3.60 2.12
CA ASN A 113 -29.34 -2.91 1.26
C ASN A 113 -28.74 -2.15 0.06
N ILE A 114 -27.51 -2.46 -0.36
CA ILE A 114 -27.00 -1.95 -1.64
C ILE A 114 -27.25 -3.03 -2.69
N GLN A 115 -28.50 -3.13 -3.13
CA GLN A 115 -28.84 -3.75 -4.42
C GLN A 115 -28.72 -2.65 -5.48
N ALA A 116 -27.79 -2.86 -6.39
CA ALA A 116 -27.69 -2.08 -7.62
C ALA A 116 -28.80 -2.51 -8.58
#